data_6953cf72d5830ca9ab36578592215281
#
_entry.id   6953cf72d5830ca9ab36578592215281
#
_cell.length_a   1.000
_cell.length_b   1.000
_cell.length_c   1.000
_cell.angle_alpha   90.00
_cell.angle_beta   90.00
_cell.angle_gamma   90.00
#
_symmetry.space_group_name_H-M   'P 1'
#
loop_
_entity.id
_entity.type
_entity.pdbx_description
1 polymer ?
#
loop_
_entity_poly.entity_id
_entity_poly.type
_entity_poly.pdbx_seq_one_letter_code
_entity_poly.pdbx_strand_id
1 'polypeptide(L)'
;MQNSQGVNSVDIAITILEFIASNGGIARSSDIAKACSLSKSRLHKYLVSLCRSEMLYQESEGSQYCLGSKILFLAQATPKPQSFVDEINQLLCEFRDEQNMSTGLVISQGNQLFLTRYNRSFKHVDIDFLPDTPVPHKVSAAGAVFATFSDLKIEADLSPKQQNIIRQQGFAIRHEPAEGIPGAQSISCPVLNKKGEMVAAVLTMGFIEPERQMELGNALKAKMAYFSR
;
A
#
# COMPACT_ATOMS: atom_id res chain seq x y z
N MET A 1 -28.33 -9.35 -6.82
CA MET A 1 -27.23 -9.44 -7.78
C MET A 1 -27.41 -10.74 -8.54
N GLN A 2 -27.68 -10.68 -9.86
CA GLN A 2 -27.84 -11.86 -10.69
C GLN A 2 -26.52 -12.63 -10.72
N ASN A 3 -26.57 -13.93 -10.40
CA ASN A 3 -25.46 -14.86 -10.57
C ASN A 3 -25.22 -15.05 -12.07
N SER A 4 -24.41 -14.18 -12.68
CA SER A 4 -23.97 -14.39 -14.05
C SER A 4 -22.95 -15.54 -14.05
N GLN A 5 -23.22 -16.59 -14.82
CA GLN A 5 -22.30 -17.71 -15.01
C GLN A 5 -21.05 -17.21 -15.74
N GLY A 6 -19.89 -17.15 -15.04
CA GLY A 6 -18.59 -16.86 -15.63
C GLY A 6 -18.05 -18.05 -16.45
N VAL A 7 -16.95 -17.82 -17.19
CA VAL A 7 -16.24 -18.85 -17.94
C VAL A 7 -15.11 -19.42 -17.08
N ASN A 8 -15.31 -20.58 -16.49
CA ASN A 8 -14.40 -21.24 -15.56
C ASN A 8 -12.93 -21.34 -16.07
N SER A 9 -12.73 -21.46 -17.39
CA SER A 9 -11.35 -21.47 -17.94
C SER A 9 -10.66 -20.11 -17.84
N VAL A 10 -11.40 -19.02 -17.88
CA VAL A 10 -10.86 -17.66 -17.67
C VAL A 10 -10.50 -17.48 -16.21
N ASP A 11 -11.38 -17.87 -15.29
CA ASP A 11 -11.14 -17.78 -13.86
C ASP A 11 -9.90 -18.54 -13.44
N ILE A 12 -9.72 -19.78 -13.95
CA ILE A 12 -8.52 -20.59 -13.71
C ILE A 12 -7.26 -19.91 -14.26
N ALA A 13 -7.33 -19.33 -15.46
CA ALA A 13 -6.16 -18.63 -16.04
C ALA A 13 -5.75 -17.44 -15.19
N ILE A 14 -6.72 -16.67 -14.68
CA ILE A 14 -6.45 -15.54 -13.76
C ILE A 14 -5.86 -16.04 -12.46
N THR A 15 -6.42 -17.08 -11.83
CA THR A 15 -5.88 -17.67 -10.60
C THR A 15 -4.41 -18.11 -10.76
N ILE A 16 -4.03 -18.65 -11.92
CA ILE A 16 -2.63 -19.01 -12.21
C ILE A 16 -1.75 -17.76 -12.24
N LEU A 17 -2.17 -16.69 -12.90
CA LEU A 17 -1.43 -15.43 -12.98
C LEU A 17 -1.28 -14.78 -11.60
N GLU A 18 -2.35 -14.74 -10.81
CA GLU A 18 -2.35 -14.22 -9.44
C GLU A 18 -1.42 -14.98 -8.51
N PHE A 19 -1.41 -16.32 -8.62
CA PHE A 19 -0.47 -17.15 -7.86
C PHE A 19 0.99 -16.83 -8.20
N ILE A 20 1.32 -16.71 -9.51
CA ILE A 20 2.68 -16.36 -9.93
C ILE A 20 3.04 -14.95 -9.45
N ALA A 21 2.13 -13.99 -9.54
CA ALA A 21 2.34 -12.62 -9.07
C ALA A 21 2.64 -12.56 -7.56
N SER A 22 1.87 -13.30 -6.75
CA SER A 22 2.07 -13.37 -5.29
C SER A 22 3.36 -14.07 -4.86
N ASN A 23 4.01 -14.80 -5.78
CA ASN A 23 5.31 -15.43 -5.57
C ASN A 23 6.47 -14.64 -6.21
N GLY A 24 6.34 -13.32 -6.32
CA GLY A 24 7.40 -12.47 -6.87
C GLY A 24 7.54 -12.54 -8.38
N GLY A 25 6.49 -12.94 -9.09
CA GLY A 25 6.46 -12.97 -10.56
C GLY A 25 7.03 -14.25 -11.20
N ILE A 26 7.46 -15.24 -10.39
CA ILE A 26 8.03 -16.50 -10.86
C ILE A 26 7.52 -17.69 -10.01
N ALA A 27 7.17 -18.81 -10.65
CA ALA A 27 6.78 -20.04 -9.94
C ALA A 27 7.06 -21.29 -10.76
N ARG A 28 7.27 -22.43 -10.08
CA ARG A 28 7.42 -23.74 -10.72
C ARG A 28 6.05 -24.32 -11.10
N SER A 29 5.99 -25.05 -12.20
CA SER A 29 4.75 -25.72 -12.66
C SER A 29 4.16 -26.65 -11.60
N SER A 30 5.00 -27.32 -10.77
CA SER A 30 4.53 -28.15 -9.65
C SER A 30 3.76 -27.37 -8.59
N ASP A 31 4.25 -26.19 -8.25
CA ASP A 31 3.69 -25.34 -7.20
C ASP A 31 2.39 -24.69 -7.67
N ILE A 32 2.36 -24.25 -8.94
CA ILE A 32 1.15 -23.75 -9.61
C ILE A 32 0.06 -24.84 -9.63
N ALA A 33 0.42 -26.08 -10.03
CA ALA A 33 -0.52 -27.21 -10.08
C ALA A 33 -1.16 -27.46 -8.71
N LYS A 34 -0.33 -27.47 -7.66
CA LYS A 34 -0.77 -27.68 -6.28
C LYS A 34 -1.67 -26.55 -5.78
N ALA A 35 -1.25 -25.31 -5.98
CA ALA A 35 -1.98 -24.13 -5.50
C ALA A 35 -3.35 -23.98 -6.19
N CYS A 36 -3.40 -24.22 -7.51
CA CYS A 36 -4.64 -24.13 -8.29
C CYS A 36 -5.46 -25.43 -8.32
N SER A 37 -5.05 -26.48 -7.58
CA SER A 37 -5.72 -27.80 -7.56
C SER A 37 -5.93 -28.39 -8.95
N LEU A 38 -4.94 -28.26 -9.83
CA LEU A 38 -4.98 -28.74 -11.22
C LEU A 38 -4.12 -29.97 -11.42
N SER A 39 -4.61 -30.91 -12.27
CA SER A 39 -3.74 -31.98 -12.79
C SER A 39 -2.66 -31.42 -13.72
N LYS A 40 -1.49 -32.08 -13.80
CA LYS A 40 -0.39 -31.64 -14.67
C LYS A 40 -0.82 -31.42 -16.13
N SER A 41 -1.64 -32.33 -16.67
CA SER A 41 -2.12 -32.25 -18.05
C SER A 41 -3.07 -31.07 -18.27
N ARG A 42 -3.91 -30.78 -17.28
CA ARG A 42 -4.83 -29.63 -17.33
C ARG A 42 -4.08 -28.31 -17.21
N LEU A 43 -3.16 -28.19 -16.23
CA LEU A 43 -2.30 -27.03 -16.10
C LEU A 43 -1.49 -26.75 -17.36
N HIS A 44 -0.90 -27.78 -17.98
CA HIS A 44 -0.09 -27.62 -19.18
C HIS A 44 -0.85 -26.87 -20.31
N LYS A 45 -2.14 -27.16 -20.51
CA LYS A 45 -2.95 -26.47 -21.51
C LYS A 45 -3.10 -24.97 -21.21
N TYR A 46 -3.24 -24.59 -19.95
CA TYR A 46 -3.30 -23.20 -19.55
C TYR A 46 -1.94 -22.51 -19.74
N LEU A 47 -0.84 -23.14 -19.30
CA LEU A 47 0.50 -22.58 -19.44
C LEU A 47 0.86 -22.37 -20.92
N VAL A 48 0.55 -23.33 -21.81
CA VAL A 48 0.74 -23.17 -23.27
C VAL A 48 -0.07 -21.97 -23.80
N SER A 49 -1.32 -21.82 -23.39
CA SER A 49 -2.16 -20.70 -23.83
C SER A 49 -1.65 -19.36 -23.32
N LEU A 50 -1.25 -19.29 -22.06
CA LEU A 50 -0.71 -18.09 -21.43
C LEU A 50 0.66 -17.71 -22.00
N CYS A 51 1.53 -18.67 -22.30
CA CYS A 51 2.81 -18.42 -23.00
C CYS A 51 2.58 -17.94 -24.44
N ARG A 52 1.65 -18.56 -25.18
CA ARG A 52 1.32 -18.15 -26.55
C ARG A 52 0.76 -16.74 -26.62
N SER A 53 0.06 -16.29 -25.57
CA SER A 53 -0.45 -14.92 -25.45
C SER A 53 0.54 -13.95 -24.81
N GLU A 54 1.76 -14.36 -24.55
CA GLU A 54 2.82 -13.57 -23.88
C GLU A 54 2.45 -13.08 -22.45
N MET A 55 1.40 -13.67 -21.86
CA MET A 55 1.04 -13.42 -20.45
C MET A 55 2.03 -14.10 -19.50
N LEU A 56 2.62 -15.22 -19.92
CA LEU A 56 3.72 -15.90 -19.25
C LEU A 56 4.87 -16.14 -20.24
N TYR A 57 6.05 -16.36 -19.72
CA TYR A 57 7.16 -16.99 -20.43
C TYR A 57 7.79 -18.08 -19.57
N GLN A 58 8.40 -19.08 -20.21
CA GLN A 58 9.12 -20.15 -19.55
C GLN A 58 10.62 -19.88 -19.67
N GLU A 59 11.36 -19.97 -18.56
CA GLU A 59 12.82 -19.92 -18.63
C GLU A 59 13.39 -21.17 -19.32
N SER A 60 14.44 -20.95 -20.12
CA SER A 60 14.96 -21.92 -21.08
C SER A 60 15.51 -23.22 -20.44
N GLU A 61 15.80 -23.24 -19.16
CA GLU A 61 16.43 -24.36 -18.45
C GLU A 61 15.61 -24.89 -17.25
N GLY A 62 14.30 -24.67 -17.19
CA GLY A 62 13.57 -25.09 -16.01
C GLY A 62 12.06 -25.27 -16.18
N SER A 63 11.44 -25.80 -15.14
CA SER A 63 10.00 -25.89 -15.00
C SER A 63 9.37 -24.59 -14.43
N GLN A 64 10.08 -23.46 -14.52
CA GLN A 64 9.68 -22.18 -13.97
C GLN A 64 8.97 -21.34 -15.04
N TYR A 65 7.89 -20.67 -14.61
CA TYR A 65 7.11 -19.77 -15.43
C TYR A 65 7.10 -18.38 -14.77
N CYS A 66 7.36 -17.37 -15.58
CA CYS A 66 7.41 -15.96 -15.16
C CYS A 66 6.28 -15.18 -15.81
N LEU A 67 5.86 -14.07 -15.16
CA LEU A 67 4.94 -13.12 -15.78
C LEU A 67 5.57 -12.52 -17.03
N GLY A 68 4.82 -12.53 -18.13
CA GLY A 68 5.27 -12.05 -19.43
C GLY A 68 5.03 -10.56 -19.66
N SER A 69 5.65 -10.03 -20.71
CA SER A 69 5.57 -8.60 -21.07
C SER A 69 4.16 -8.09 -21.36
N LYS A 70 3.25 -8.99 -21.76
CA LYS A 70 1.85 -8.65 -22.02
C LYS A 70 1.13 -8.12 -20.79
N ILE A 71 1.49 -8.58 -19.59
CA ILE A 71 0.96 -8.06 -18.31
C ILE A 71 1.27 -6.56 -18.17
N LEU A 72 2.52 -6.17 -18.43
CA LEU A 72 2.93 -4.77 -18.37
C LEU A 72 2.22 -3.93 -19.43
N PHE A 73 2.12 -4.44 -20.66
CA PHE A 73 1.39 -3.77 -21.74
C PHE A 73 -0.07 -3.51 -21.37
N LEU A 74 -0.77 -4.51 -20.82
CA LEU A 74 -2.16 -4.38 -20.40
C LEU A 74 -2.31 -3.38 -19.24
N ALA A 75 -1.37 -3.41 -18.28
CA ALA A 75 -1.35 -2.47 -17.18
C ALA A 75 -1.14 -1.02 -17.65
N GLN A 76 -0.29 -0.80 -18.65
CA GLN A 76 -0.06 0.51 -19.25
C GLN A 76 -1.24 1.02 -20.11
N ALA A 77 -1.97 0.10 -20.75
CA ALA A 77 -3.14 0.41 -21.56
C ALA A 77 -4.41 0.60 -20.71
N THR A 78 -4.37 0.20 -19.44
CA THR A 78 -5.48 0.48 -18.54
C THR A 78 -5.61 2.01 -18.49
N PRO A 79 -6.81 2.59 -18.81
CA PRO A 79 -7.03 4.00 -18.55
C PRO A 79 -6.63 4.18 -17.10
N LYS A 80 -5.58 4.96 -16.84
CA LYS A 80 -5.26 5.35 -15.47
C LYS A 80 -6.51 6.07 -14.98
N PRO A 81 -7.41 5.45 -14.20
CA PRO A 81 -8.15 6.26 -13.28
C PRO A 81 -7.02 6.98 -12.57
N GLN A 82 -7.12 8.24 -12.39
CA GLN A 82 -6.28 8.94 -11.43
C GLN A 82 -6.31 8.01 -10.22
N SER A 83 -5.22 7.27 -9.98
CA SER A 83 -5.35 6.15 -9.05
C SER A 83 -5.65 6.83 -7.74
N PHE A 84 -6.50 6.26 -6.92
CA PHE A 84 -6.78 6.79 -5.59
C PHE A 84 -5.47 7.16 -4.84
N VAL A 85 -4.39 6.40 -5.11
CA VAL A 85 -3.03 6.69 -4.68
C VAL A 85 -2.50 8.00 -5.27
N ASP A 86 -2.73 8.25 -6.55
CA ASP A 86 -2.25 9.47 -7.22
C ASP A 86 -3.04 10.70 -6.76
N GLU A 87 -4.35 10.57 -6.52
CA GLU A 87 -5.17 11.65 -5.93
C GLU A 87 -4.69 11.99 -4.52
N ILE A 88 -4.45 10.98 -3.68
CA ILE A 88 -3.88 11.21 -2.34
C ILE A 88 -2.52 11.88 -2.47
N ASN A 89 -1.65 11.37 -3.36
CA ASN A 89 -0.31 11.90 -3.52
C ASN A 89 -0.31 13.35 -4.01
N GLN A 90 -1.26 13.73 -4.87
CA GLN A 90 -1.44 15.13 -5.28
C GLN A 90 -1.75 16.02 -4.07
N LEU A 91 -2.70 15.65 -3.23
CA LEU A 91 -3.04 16.40 -2.01
C LEU A 91 -1.87 16.45 -1.00
N LEU A 92 -1.05 15.39 -0.96
CA LEU A 92 0.17 15.36 -0.14
C LEU A 92 1.24 16.31 -0.68
N CYS A 93 1.40 16.42 -2.01
CA CYS A 93 2.29 17.41 -2.61
C CYS A 93 1.83 18.84 -2.31
N GLU A 94 0.52 19.11 -2.42
CA GLU A 94 -0.06 20.41 -2.05
C GLU A 94 0.19 20.73 -0.56
N PHE A 95 -0.05 19.76 0.34
CA PHE A 95 0.23 19.92 1.76
C PHE A 95 1.71 20.20 2.03
N ARG A 96 2.62 19.47 1.37
CA ARG A 96 4.06 19.74 1.42
C ARG A 96 4.37 21.17 1.03
N ASP A 97 3.80 21.66 -0.05
CA ASP A 97 4.07 22.98 -0.59
C ASP A 97 3.53 24.09 0.34
N GLU A 98 2.34 23.88 0.92
CA GLU A 98 1.71 24.79 1.86
C GLU A 98 2.45 24.87 3.21
N GLN A 99 2.87 23.73 3.75
CA GLN A 99 3.43 23.61 5.09
C GLN A 99 4.95 23.55 5.13
N ASN A 100 5.59 23.36 3.96
CA ASN A 100 7.02 23.05 3.82
C ASN A 100 7.47 21.90 4.74
N MET A 101 6.68 20.81 4.73
CA MET A 101 6.91 19.61 5.51
C MET A 101 6.88 18.39 4.61
N SER A 102 7.77 17.43 4.83
CA SER A 102 7.76 16.18 4.10
C SER A 102 6.49 15.39 4.36
N THR A 103 5.95 14.74 3.33
CA THR A 103 4.72 13.96 3.41
C THR A 103 4.93 12.56 2.84
N GLY A 104 4.10 11.62 3.27
CA GLY A 104 4.16 10.25 2.79
C GLY A 104 2.82 9.54 2.81
N LEU A 105 2.71 8.53 1.95
CA LEU A 105 1.58 7.62 1.86
C LEU A 105 2.01 6.23 2.29
N VAL A 106 1.30 5.67 3.26
CA VAL A 106 1.52 4.33 3.80
C VAL A 106 0.34 3.45 3.46
N ILE A 107 0.61 2.32 2.85
CA ILE A 107 -0.38 1.26 2.58
C ILE A 107 -0.01 -0.02 3.30
N SER A 108 -1.00 -0.89 3.54
CA SER A 108 -0.79 -2.23 4.07
C SER A 108 -0.71 -3.26 2.94
N GLN A 109 0.22 -4.18 3.04
CA GLN A 109 0.27 -5.40 2.25
C GLN A 109 0.27 -6.59 3.22
N GLY A 110 -0.90 -7.20 3.39
CA GLY A 110 -1.12 -8.12 4.50
C GLY A 110 -1.00 -7.40 5.85
N ASN A 111 -0.14 -7.93 6.73
CA ASN A 111 0.12 -7.33 8.05
C ASN A 111 1.36 -6.40 8.08
N GLN A 112 1.94 -6.09 6.94
CA GLN A 112 3.09 -5.19 6.82
C GLN A 112 2.67 -3.85 6.26
N LEU A 113 3.33 -2.79 6.71
CA LEU A 113 3.10 -1.42 6.26
C LEU A 113 4.27 -0.95 5.41
N PHE A 114 3.98 -0.27 4.31
CA PHE A 114 4.98 0.24 3.37
C PHE A 114 4.73 1.70 3.04
N LEU A 115 5.79 2.50 3.09
CA LEU A 115 5.79 3.89 2.62
C LEU A 115 5.94 3.87 1.09
N THR A 116 4.83 3.98 0.36
CA THR A 116 4.81 3.82 -1.10
C THR A 116 5.03 5.12 -1.86
N ARG A 117 4.78 6.24 -1.23
CA ARG A 117 5.07 7.58 -1.76
C ARG A 117 5.69 8.41 -0.67
N TYR A 118 6.72 9.17 -1.01
CA TYR A 118 7.34 10.14 -0.14
C TYR A 118 7.65 11.41 -0.92
N ASN A 119 7.20 12.54 -0.40
CA ASN A 119 7.40 13.85 -0.98
C ASN A 119 8.23 14.67 0.01
N ARG A 120 9.52 14.80 -0.27
CA ARG A 120 10.45 15.56 0.56
C ARG A 120 10.09 17.04 0.58
N SER A 121 10.25 17.71 1.73
CA SER A 121 10.10 19.16 1.85
C SER A 121 11.21 19.91 1.11
N PHE A 122 11.08 21.23 1.00
CA PHE A 122 12.09 22.09 0.40
C PHE A 122 13.15 22.59 1.38
N LYS A 123 13.14 22.07 2.62
CA LYS A 123 14.16 22.42 3.62
C LYS A 123 15.53 21.93 3.20
N HIS A 124 16.59 22.70 3.54
CA HIS A 124 17.96 22.30 3.24
C HIS A 124 18.37 21.00 3.95
N VAL A 125 17.91 20.84 5.20
CA VAL A 125 18.11 19.61 5.99
C VAL A 125 16.73 18.97 6.20
N ASP A 126 16.56 17.76 5.72
CA ASP A 126 15.35 16.98 5.90
C ASP A 126 15.63 15.49 5.75
N ILE A 127 14.66 14.68 6.16
CA ILE A 127 14.71 13.22 6.07
C ILE A 127 14.24 12.82 4.68
N ASP A 128 14.85 11.77 4.13
CA ASP A 128 14.45 11.17 2.87
C ASP A 128 14.28 9.66 3.01
N PHE A 129 13.33 9.10 2.26
CA PHE A 129 13.05 7.67 2.24
C PHE A 129 12.91 7.16 0.82
N LEU A 130 13.40 5.95 0.60
CA LEU A 130 13.17 5.24 -0.65
C LEU A 130 11.70 4.80 -0.76
N PRO A 131 11.14 4.73 -1.98
CA PRO A 131 9.84 4.10 -2.19
C PRO A 131 9.80 2.68 -1.64
N ASP A 132 8.63 2.26 -1.19
CA ASP A 132 8.36 0.93 -0.63
C ASP A 132 9.22 0.57 0.60
N THR A 133 9.68 1.60 1.34
CA THR A 133 10.36 1.40 2.63
C THR A 133 9.37 0.78 3.64
N PRO A 134 9.75 -0.35 4.29
CA PRO A 134 8.94 -0.92 5.37
C PRO A 134 8.78 0.06 6.53
N VAL A 135 7.54 0.21 7.02
CA VAL A 135 7.22 1.10 8.14
C VAL A 135 7.07 0.26 9.42
N PRO A 136 7.85 0.54 10.48
CA PRO A 136 7.73 -0.16 11.76
C PRO A 136 6.36 0.07 12.38
N HIS A 137 5.49 -0.93 12.34
CA HIS A 137 4.09 -0.78 12.78
C HIS A 137 3.97 -0.53 14.30
N LYS A 138 4.85 -1.09 15.14
CA LYS A 138 4.75 -0.95 16.61
C LYS A 138 5.00 0.48 17.08
N VAL A 139 5.97 1.16 16.50
CA VAL A 139 6.50 2.43 17.01
C VAL A 139 6.24 3.64 16.11
N SER A 140 5.56 3.48 14.98
CA SER A 140 5.30 4.59 14.05
C SER A 140 3.91 5.21 14.26
N ALA A 141 3.77 6.50 13.86
CA ALA A 141 2.47 7.16 13.83
C ALA A 141 1.50 6.46 12.86
N ALA A 142 1.97 5.99 11.71
CA ALA A 142 1.17 5.24 10.75
C ALA A 142 0.67 3.91 11.34
N GLY A 143 1.53 3.15 12.03
CA GLY A 143 1.13 1.93 12.74
C GLY A 143 0.05 2.19 13.78
N ALA A 144 0.18 3.27 14.55
CA ALA A 144 -0.82 3.70 15.52
C ALA A 144 -2.18 4.02 14.87
N VAL A 145 -2.15 4.64 13.68
CA VAL A 145 -3.38 4.93 12.89
C VAL A 145 -4.01 3.64 12.38
N PHE A 146 -3.23 2.73 11.80
CA PHE A 146 -3.73 1.43 11.34
C PHE A 146 -4.33 0.62 12.48
N ALA A 147 -3.66 0.52 13.63
CA ALA A 147 -4.17 -0.19 14.81
C ALA A 147 -5.46 0.43 15.39
N THR A 148 -5.73 1.73 15.10
CA THR A 148 -6.89 2.43 15.64
C THR A 148 -8.10 2.43 14.70
N PHE A 149 -7.88 2.50 13.38
CA PHE A 149 -8.92 2.76 12.39
C PHE A 149 -9.14 1.64 11.37
N SER A 150 -8.23 0.66 11.27
CA SER A 150 -8.41 -0.47 10.34
C SER A 150 -8.87 -1.74 11.06
N ASP A 151 -9.47 -2.65 10.30
CA ASP A 151 -9.83 -4.00 10.77
C ASP A 151 -8.63 -4.97 10.73
N LEU A 152 -7.46 -4.49 10.26
CA LEU A 152 -6.24 -5.26 10.21
C LEU A 152 -5.69 -5.49 11.63
N LYS A 153 -5.20 -6.69 11.90
CA LYS A 153 -4.54 -7.01 13.17
C LYS A 153 -3.11 -6.47 13.18
N ILE A 154 -2.98 -5.15 13.19
CA ILE A 154 -1.69 -4.46 13.32
C ILE A 154 -1.42 -4.22 14.79
N GLU A 155 -0.34 -4.80 15.31
CA GLU A 155 0.13 -4.55 16.66
C GLU A 155 0.86 -3.22 16.72
N ALA A 156 0.40 -2.31 17.57
CA ALA A 156 1.09 -1.06 17.88
C ALA A 156 1.27 -0.93 19.40
N ASP A 157 2.36 -0.31 19.82
CA ASP A 157 2.63 -0.06 21.25
C ASP A 157 1.76 1.11 21.73
N LEU A 158 0.47 0.82 21.90
CA LEU A 158 -0.55 1.77 22.31
C LEU A 158 -1.34 1.26 23.51
N SER A 159 -1.43 2.09 24.54
CA SER A 159 -2.41 1.90 25.59
C SER A 159 -3.83 2.20 25.09
N PRO A 160 -4.87 1.61 25.68
CA PRO A 160 -6.26 1.91 25.33
C PRO A 160 -6.61 3.41 25.45
N LYS A 161 -5.98 4.12 26.37
CA LYS A 161 -6.14 5.57 26.54
C LYS A 161 -5.59 6.34 25.33
N GLN A 162 -4.39 5.99 24.88
CA GLN A 162 -3.78 6.62 23.69
C GLN A 162 -4.59 6.31 22.43
N GLN A 163 -5.07 5.09 22.26
CA GLN A 163 -5.92 4.74 21.13
C GLN A 163 -7.23 5.56 21.11
N ASN A 164 -7.85 5.78 22.27
CA ASN A 164 -9.05 6.63 22.37
C ASN A 164 -8.74 8.09 22.00
N ILE A 165 -7.60 8.63 22.41
CA ILE A 165 -7.18 9.99 22.03
C ILE A 165 -7.02 10.07 20.51
N ILE A 166 -6.32 9.11 19.90
CA ILE A 166 -6.13 9.05 18.44
C ILE A 166 -7.49 8.97 17.71
N ARG A 167 -8.42 8.18 18.23
CA ARG A 167 -9.77 8.07 17.64
C ARG A 167 -10.55 9.37 17.71
N GLN A 168 -10.47 10.10 18.82
CA GLN A 168 -11.19 11.37 19.02
C GLN A 168 -10.58 12.49 18.16
N GLN A 169 -9.25 12.65 18.14
CA GLN A 169 -8.61 13.71 17.37
C GLN A 169 -8.52 13.38 15.88
N GLY A 170 -8.50 12.08 15.50
CA GLY A 170 -8.46 11.61 14.13
C GLY A 170 -7.06 11.52 13.51
N PHE A 171 -6.01 11.60 14.31
CA PHE A 171 -4.62 11.43 13.89
C PHE A 171 -3.74 10.97 15.06
N ALA A 172 -2.58 10.40 14.76
CA ALA A 172 -1.57 10.01 15.73
C ALA A 172 -0.32 10.90 15.62
N ILE A 173 0.27 11.23 16.75
CA ILE A 173 1.57 11.94 16.84
C ILE A 173 2.57 10.98 17.47
N ARG A 174 3.75 10.84 16.89
CA ARG A 174 4.88 10.11 17.47
C ARG A 174 6.07 11.04 17.61
N HIS A 175 6.58 11.14 18.83
CA HIS A 175 7.67 12.01 19.20
C HIS A 175 9.04 11.39 18.89
N GLU A 176 9.10 10.06 18.84
CA GLU A 176 10.32 9.32 18.49
C GLU A 176 10.10 8.64 17.13
N PRO A 177 10.84 9.02 16.10
CA PRO A 177 10.84 8.30 14.85
C PRO A 177 11.50 6.94 15.02
N ALA A 178 11.31 6.06 14.03
CA ALA A 178 12.04 4.82 13.90
C ALA A 178 13.55 5.04 14.11
N GLU A 179 14.20 4.00 14.64
CA GLU A 179 15.62 3.97 14.97
C GLU A 179 16.52 4.78 14.03
N GLY A 180 17.28 5.70 14.57
CA GLY A 180 18.40 6.36 13.88
C GLY A 180 18.22 7.83 13.49
N ILE A 181 17.07 8.48 13.75
CA ILE A 181 16.88 9.91 13.44
C ILE A 181 16.38 10.67 14.67
N PRO A 182 17.27 10.99 15.63
CA PRO A 182 16.89 11.71 16.85
C PRO A 182 16.22 13.06 16.52
N GLY A 183 15.17 13.38 17.25
CA GLY A 183 14.45 14.66 17.14
C GLY A 183 13.47 14.77 15.97
N ALA A 184 13.45 13.83 15.03
CA ALA A 184 12.41 13.83 14.02
C ALA A 184 11.08 13.32 14.60
N GLN A 185 9.99 13.84 14.10
CA GLN A 185 8.64 13.52 14.55
C GLN A 185 7.77 13.19 13.35
N SER A 186 6.74 12.40 13.57
CA SER A 186 5.75 12.10 12.54
C SER A 186 4.34 12.25 13.06
N ILE A 187 3.48 12.76 12.21
CA ILE A 187 2.03 12.88 12.43
C ILE A 187 1.36 12.11 11.30
N SER A 188 0.44 11.24 11.64
CA SER A 188 -0.27 10.42 10.65
C SER A 188 -1.77 10.47 10.85
N CYS A 189 -2.54 10.49 9.76
CA CYS A 189 -3.99 10.36 9.81
C CYS A 189 -4.50 9.30 8.82
N PRO A 190 -5.69 8.71 9.09
CA PRO A 190 -6.29 7.74 8.20
C PRO A 190 -6.84 8.43 6.94
N VAL A 191 -6.79 7.73 5.82
CA VAL A 191 -7.59 8.04 4.64
C VAL A 191 -8.77 7.09 4.63
N LEU A 192 -9.97 7.64 4.73
CA LEU A 192 -11.22 6.89 4.77
C LEU A 192 -11.93 7.00 3.42
N ASN A 193 -12.49 5.90 2.95
CA ASN A 193 -13.35 5.91 1.78
C ASN A 193 -14.78 6.40 2.15
N LYS A 194 -15.66 6.53 1.16
CA LYS A 194 -17.07 6.95 1.35
C LYS A 194 -17.88 6.03 2.27
N LYS A 195 -17.41 4.82 2.56
CA LYS A 195 -18.04 3.90 3.51
C LYS A 195 -17.50 4.06 4.93
N GLY A 196 -16.52 4.95 5.15
CA GLY A 196 -15.83 5.12 6.42
C GLY A 196 -14.76 4.06 6.70
N GLU A 197 -14.42 3.22 5.72
CA GLU A 197 -13.38 2.20 5.86
C GLU A 197 -12.00 2.82 5.57
N MET A 198 -11.02 2.47 6.40
CA MET A 198 -9.65 2.93 6.20
C MET A 198 -8.99 2.21 5.03
N VAL A 199 -8.44 2.96 4.09
CA VAL A 199 -7.80 2.45 2.87
C VAL A 199 -6.30 2.71 2.83
N ALA A 200 -5.83 3.71 3.55
CA ALA A 200 -4.41 4.06 3.67
C ALA A 200 -4.19 4.93 4.91
N ALA A 201 -2.92 5.14 5.28
CA ALA A 201 -2.52 6.22 6.15
C ALA A 201 -1.66 7.22 5.39
N VAL A 202 -1.80 8.49 5.70
CA VAL A 202 -0.88 9.53 5.24
C VAL A 202 -0.12 10.07 6.43
N LEU A 203 1.07 10.60 6.17
CA LEU A 203 1.88 11.20 7.21
C LEU A 203 2.52 12.51 6.75
N THR A 204 2.83 13.36 7.73
CA THR A 204 3.83 14.40 7.62
C THR A 204 4.91 14.16 8.64
N MET A 205 6.15 14.46 8.29
CA MET A 205 7.28 14.22 9.19
C MET A 205 8.43 15.20 8.99
N GLY A 206 9.31 15.22 9.96
CA GLY A 206 10.50 16.06 10.01
C GLY A 206 10.75 16.59 11.42
N PHE A 207 11.56 17.63 11.52
CA PHE A 207 11.80 18.33 12.77
C PHE A 207 10.64 19.31 13.02
N ILE A 208 9.67 18.86 13.82
CA ILE A 208 8.40 19.57 14.09
C ILE A 208 8.47 20.15 15.49
N GLU A 209 8.25 21.44 15.60
CA GLU A 209 8.12 22.11 16.90
C GLU A 209 6.83 21.65 17.62
N PRO A 210 6.90 21.39 18.95
CA PRO A 210 5.76 20.86 19.69
C PRO A 210 4.47 21.67 19.52
N GLU A 211 4.57 23.00 19.41
CA GLU A 211 3.45 23.92 19.24
C GLU A 211 2.73 23.74 17.89
N ARG A 212 3.45 23.28 16.87
CA ARG A 212 2.90 23.06 15.52
C ARG A 212 2.27 21.68 15.31
N GLN A 213 2.48 20.75 16.22
CA GLN A 213 2.02 19.36 16.03
C GLN A 213 0.51 19.24 15.85
N MET A 214 -0.25 19.90 16.71
CA MET A 214 -1.71 19.88 16.67
C MET A 214 -2.26 20.60 15.43
N GLU A 215 -1.64 21.70 15.05
CA GLU A 215 -1.99 22.46 13.84
C GLU A 215 -1.78 21.59 12.58
N LEU A 216 -0.59 21.01 12.43
CA LEU A 216 -0.25 20.14 11.29
C LEU A 216 -1.15 18.88 11.23
N GLY A 217 -1.45 18.27 12.38
CA GLY A 217 -2.35 17.12 12.45
C GLY A 217 -3.77 17.47 11.99
N ASN A 218 -4.31 18.59 12.44
CA ASN A 218 -5.62 19.07 12.02
C ASN A 218 -5.65 19.46 10.53
N ALA A 219 -4.60 20.12 10.03
CA ALA A 219 -4.48 20.50 8.64
C ALA A 219 -4.41 19.25 7.73
N LEU A 220 -3.61 18.26 8.09
CA LEU A 220 -3.49 17.01 7.35
C LEU A 220 -4.81 16.24 7.31
N LYS A 221 -5.48 16.12 8.47
CA LYS A 221 -6.81 15.52 8.59
C LYS A 221 -7.85 16.24 7.72
N ALA A 222 -7.88 17.58 7.75
CA ALA A 222 -8.81 18.37 6.95
C ALA A 222 -8.61 18.15 5.45
N LYS A 223 -7.35 18.06 5.00
CA LYS A 223 -7.02 17.78 3.60
C LYS A 223 -7.50 16.39 3.17
N MET A 224 -7.37 15.37 4.02
CA MET A 224 -7.80 13.99 3.73
C MET A 224 -9.32 13.79 3.84
N ALA A 225 -10.06 14.69 4.49
CA ALA A 225 -11.52 14.65 4.55
C ALA A 225 -12.21 14.75 3.16
N TYR A 226 -11.47 15.10 2.12
CA TYR A 226 -11.92 15.07 0.72
C TYR A 226 -12.40 13.67 0.29
N PHE A 227 -11.77 12.61 0.75
CA PHE A 227 -12.04 11.23 0.33
C PHE A 227 -13.26 10.60 1.04
N SER A 228 -13.69 11.16 2.16
CA SER A 228 -14.84 10.67 2.94
C SER A 228 -16.19 11.34 2.57
N ARG A 229 -16.17 12.25 1.59
CA ARG A 229 -17.36 12.97 1.10
C ARG A 229 -18.15 12.25 0.03
#